data_8575e9a7c56b11102afdc2800d49e057
#
_entry.id   8575e9a7c56b11102afdc2800d49e057
#
_cell.length_a   1.000
_cell.length_b   1.000
_cell.length_c   1.000
_cell.angle_alpha   90.00
_cell.angle_beta   90.00
_cell.angle_gamma   90.00
#
_symmetry.space_group_name_H-M   'P 1'
#
loop_
_entity.id
_entity.type
_entity.pdbx_description
1 polymer ?
#
loop_
_entity_poly.entity_id
_entity_poly.type
_entity_poly.pdbx_seq_one_letter_code
_entity_poly.pdbx_strand_id
1 'polypeptide(L)'
;MSEKKNLFRLALSKLAEVKTYWKTPPSGKYVPFKEIAAYSVGGAGVYFIYSLVGQITLNAGSMIVGASIGIDAIDLQTMNALSILLGFLIAPARAMMFDNTRSKMGKFRPYILYMGLPTAIFSTAFVYMPYETMDYSKKCITVFIFYTLLQFFSPFYQAAYAGLVQVLSPNSAERGWIIEISSIIYSFAPTVINPVLPLIGDLENIQTYRIAFPIFCLLGIFVSMFCVFGTQERIIVPKSYVQKVGFIEGLKKVSKNKYFWIVNSSNWLGFLAGGAGYIFQWIFYYGMNNSSLYALMVVIKGEASTPGMALAAPLMNKFGKKKICLFSLSAQVFCLIMMLTCYKNYILVFVFIFLKDMVGALSIIYLPAMNADMMDYQQYKTGDRLEGFIGQTGPLLTSAISLVTGYAIPLILKNFGLTNNYSDLYDGDFRNPIVKAMIVYSIIGTLLSLIPYLFYDLDETKRGSMIKALKVRALFEDRLRNEISEEALVDTMKDIIEAEEILKNETEHKKADIDAAKIILAEVSKFTDSSSGSRINLELLKEEYFAKVNAEA
;
A
#
# COMPACT_ATOMS: atom_id res chain seq x y z
N MET A 1 38.56 10.13 1.86
CA MET A 1 38.39 11.50 2.41
C MET A 1 37.73 12.46 1.40
N SER A 2 37.95 12.32 0.10
CA SER A 2 37.39 13.18 -0.96
C SER A 2 35.86 13.01 -1.14
N GLU A 3 35.34 11.78 -1.11
CA GLU A 3 33.90 11.50 -1.26
C GLU A 3 33.04 12.07 -0.10
N LYS A 4 33.53 11.98 1.15
CA LYS A 4 32.83 12.59 2.30
C LYS A 4 32.75 14.11 2.20
N LYS A 5 33.80 14.78 1.66
CA LYS A 5 33.79 16.22 1.39
C LYS A 5 32.79 16.60 0.28
N ASN A 6 32.62 15.75 -0.74
CA ASN A 6 31.63 15.96 -1.81
C ASN A 6 30.20 15.78 -1.32
N LEU A 7 29.92 14.77 -0.51
CA LEU A 7 28.60 14.55 0.12
C LEU A 7 28.21 15.73 1.04
N PHE A 8 29.14 16.21 1.85
CA PHE A 8 28.90 17.35 2.74
C PHE A 8 28.65 18.66 1.96
N ARG A 9 29.42 18.91 0.89
CA ARG A 9 29.17 20.05 0.00
C ARG A 9 27.82 19.95 -0.73
N LEU A 10 27.42 18.74 -1.17
CA LEU A 10 26.11 18.49 -1.78
C LEU A 10 24.96 18.73 -0.79
N ALA A 11 25.13 18.31 0.45
CA ALA A 11 24.14 18.56 1.51
C ALA A 11 24.03 20.07 1.82
N LEU A 12 25.14 20.79 1.91
CA LEU A 12 25.14 22.24 2.12
C LEU A 12 24.51 23.01 0.94
N SER A 13 24.77 22.60 -0.32
CA SER A 13 24.15 23.23 -1.48
C SER A 13 22.64 23.00 -1.51
N LYS A 14 22.16 21.81 -1.15
CA LYS A 14 20.72 21.52 -1.02
C LYS A 14 20.08 22.32 0.12
N LEU A 15 20.76 22.50 1.26
CA LEU A 15 20.26 23.34 2.34
C LEU A 15 20.18 24.82 1.94
N ALA A 16 21.14 25.32 1.16
CA ALA A 16 21.10 26.66 0.61
C ALA A 16 19.93 26.82 -0.39
N GLU A 17 19.68 25.82 -1.23
CA GLU A 17 18.54 25.77 -2.15
C GLU A 17 17.21 25.83 -1.38
N VAL A 18 17.04 25.02 -0.33
CA VAL A 18 15.85 25.06 0.53
C VAL A 18 15.63 26.45 1.12
N LYS A 19 16.68 27.11 1.60
CA LYS A 19 16.59 28.48 2.15
C LYS A 19 16.15 29.49 1.08
N THR A 20 16.69 29.40 -0.12
CA THR A 20 16.40 30.31 -1.23
C THR A 20 14.95 30.17 -1.71
N TYR A 21 14.47 28.93 -1.83
CA TYR A 21 13.13 28.62 -2.35
C TYR A 21 12.12 28.29 -1.25
N TRP A 22 12.34 28.81 -0.02
CA TRP A 22 11.45 28.55 1.11
C TRP A 22 10.02 29.05 0.88
N LYS A 23 9.85 30.25 0.33
CA LYS A 23 8.56 30.91 0.09
C LYS A 23 8.11 30.91 -1.36
N THR A 24 9.03 30.76 -2.29
CA THR A 24 8.78 30.77 -3.74
C THR A 24 9.21 29.44 -4.34
N PRO A 25 8.43 28.84 -5.26
CA PRO A 25 8.82 27.57 -5.86
C PRO A 25 10.08 27.74 -6.73
N PRO A 26 10.95 26.72 -6.85
CA PRO A 26 12.02 26.69 -7.82
C PRO A 26 11.48 26.75 -9.26
N SER A 27 12.31 27.19 -10.22
CA SER A 27 11.93 27.21 -11.64
C SER A 27 11.48 25.80 -12.11
N GLY A 28 10.31 25.71 -12.76
CA GLY A 28 9.71 24.45 -13.21
C GLY A 28 8.99 23.64 -12.13
N LYS A 29 8.90 24.14 -10.90
CA LYS A 29 8.11 23.58 -9.81
C LYS A 29 6.97 24.52 -9.42
N TYR A 30 5.95 23.95 -8.75
CA TYR A 30 4.74 24.69 -8.38
C TYR A 30 4.60 24.90 -6.87
N VAL A 31 5.29 24.08 -6.06
CA VAL A 31 5.13 24.04 -4.60
C VAL A 31 6.41 24.55 -3.92
N PRO A 32 6.35 25.60 -3.08
CA PRO A 32 7.51 26.07 -2.32
C PRO A 32 7.85 25.10 -1.18
N PHE A 33 9.11 25.08 -0.75
CA PHE A 33 9.56 24.18 0.32
C PHE A 33 8.81 24.35 1.64
N LYS A 34 8.33 25.56 1.96
CA LYS A 34 7.48 25.82 3.12
C LYS A 34 6.21 24.98 3.11
N GLU A 35 5.54 24.85 1.97
CA GLU A 35 4.31 24.07 1.85
C GLU A 35 4.61 22.57 1.88
N ILE A 36 5.73 22.13 1.29
CA ILE A 36 6.19 20.74 1.37
C ILE A 36 6.47 20.36 2.81
N ALA A 37 7.16 21.21 3.56
CA ALA A 37 7.42 21.00 4.98
C ALA A 37 6.11 20.97 5.80
N ALA A 38 5.18 21.90 5.53
CA ALA A 38 3.89 21.94 6.19
C ALA A 38 3.05 20.69 5.91
N TYR A 39 3.02 20.21 4.65
CA TYR A 39 2.37 18.97 4.26
C TYR A 39 3.00 17.76 4.97
N SER A 40 4.33 17.65 4.95
CA SER A 40 5.05 16.51 5.51
C SER A 40 4.95 16.44 7.05
N VAL A 41 5.16 17.56 7.73
CA VAL A 41 5.02 17.64 9.21
C VAL A 41 3.56 17.44 9.62
N GLY A 42 2.61 18.10 8.93
CA GLY A 42 1.19 17.89 9.16
C GLY A 42 0.76 16.44 8.96
N GLY A 43 1.38 15.73 8.00
CA GLY A 43 1.22 14.30 7.81
C GLY A 43 1.62 13.47 9.02
N ALA A 44 2.73 13.80 9.70
CA ALA A 44 3.09 13.14 10.95
C ALA A 44 1.96 13.26 11.99
N GLY A 45 1.31 14.44 12.12
CA GLY A 45 0.15 14.62 12.99
C GLY A 45 -1.04 13.73 12.63
N VAL A 46 -1.34 13.61 11.34
CA VAL A 46 -2.38 12.69 10.86
C VAL A 46 -2.06 11.24 11.23
N TYR A 47 -0.82 10.82 11.01
CA TYR A 47 -0.40 9.45 11.30
C TYR A 47 -0.21 9.17 12.80
N PHE A 48 0.02 10.18 13.64
CA PHE A 48 -0.05 10.01 15.11
C PHE A 48 -1.44 9.53 15.53
N ILE A 49 -2.49 10.22 15.11
CA ILE A 49 -3.88 9.82 15.43
C ILE A 49 -4.21 8.48 14.78
N TYR A 50 -3.85 8.30 13.51
CA TYR A 50 -4.11 7.04 12.79
C TYR A 50 -3.44 5.83 13.45
N SER A 51 -2.21 5.99 13.96
CA SER A 51 -1.49 4.93 14.67
C SER A 51 -2.13 4.59 16.01
N LEU A 52 -2.69 5.58 16.74
CA LEU A 52 -3.45 5.32 17.96
C LEU A 52 -4.76 4.57 17.66
N VAL A 53 -5.51 5.03 16.66
CA VAL A 53 -6.73 4.32 16.22
C VAL A 53 -6.40 2.90 15.76
N GLY A 54 -5.24 2.72 15.13
CA GLY A 54 -4.70 1.41 14.74
C GLY A 54 -4.40 0.45 15.92
N GLN A 55 -4.33 0.94 17.17
CA GLN A 55 -4.27 0.08 18.35
C GLN A 55 -5.66 -0.47 18.73
N ILE A 56 -6.74 0.23 18.34
CA ILE A 56 -8.13 -0.20 18.55
C ILE A 56 -8.52 -1.14 17.40
N THR A 57 -7.96 -2.34 17.39
CA THR A 57 -8.23 -3.34 16.34
C THR A 57 -9.14 -4.45 16.84
N LEU A 58 -10.06 -4.90 15.98
CA LEU A 58 -10.95 -6.04 16.27
C LEU A 58 -10.28 -7.35 15.80
N ASN A 59 -9.15 -7.69 16.42
CA ASN A 59 -8.45 -8.94 16.17
C ASN A 59 -7.84 -9.50 17.47
N ALA A 60 -7.48 -10.77 17.44
CA ALA A 60 -6.95 -11.50 18.59
C ALA A 60 -5.59 -10.97 19.13
N GLY A 61 -4.90 -10.13 18.39
CA GLY A 61 -3.65 -9.47 18.82
C GLY A 61 -3.86 -8.09 19.43
N SER A 62 -5.11 -7.64 19.58
CA SER A 62 -5.40 -6.32 20.16
C SER A 62 -5.11 -6.31 21.67
N MET A 63 -4.12 -5.50 22.08
CA MET A 63 -3.84 -5.32 23.51
C MET A 63 -4.92 -4.48 24.20
N ILE A 64 -5.56 -3.56 23.50
CA ILE A 64 -6.64 -2.76 24.10
C ILE A 64 -7.92 -3.57 24.18
N VAL A 65 -8.42 -4.05 23.03
CA VAL A 65 -9.77 -4.62 22.98
C VAL A 65 -9.78 -6.07 23.47
N GLY A 66 -8.76 -6.86 23.10
CA GLY A 66 -8.59 -8.23 23.56
C GLY A 66 -8.12 -8.28 25.01
N ALA A 67 -6.90 -7.83 25.28
CA ALA A 67 -6.27 -8.02 26.59
C ALA A 67 -6.81 -7.07 27.68
N SER A 68 -6.86 -5.73 27.43
CA SER A 68 -7.27 -4.77 28.47
C SER A 68 -8.77 -4.78 28.75
N ILE A 69 -9.63 -4.88 27.72
CA ILE A 69 -11.09 -4.87 27.87
C ILE A 69 -11.61 -6.28 28.15
N GLY A 70 -10.89 -7.32 27.69
CA GLY A 70 -11.21 -8.73 27.91
C GLY A 70 -12.33 -9.23 27.00
N ILE A 71 -12.21 -9.03 25.68
CA ILE A 71 -13.16 -9.53 24.68
C ILE A 71 -12.56 -10.75 23.97
N ASP A 72 -13.37 -11.80 23.82
CA ASP A 72 -13.00 -13.04 23.15
C ASP A 72 -12.63 -12.82 21.68
N ALA A 73 -11.63 -13.55 21.19
CA ALA A 73 -11.13 -13.42 19.83
C ALA A 73 -12.18 -13.69 18.74
N ILE A 74 -13.16 -14.57 19.01
CA ILE A 74 -14.26 -14.86 18.08
C ILE A 74 -15.24 -13.69 18.03
N ASP A 75 -15.58 -13.10 19.18
CA ASP A 75 -16.46 -11.95 19.24
C ASP A 75 -15.81 -10.72 18.58
N LEU A 76 -14.49 -10.54 18.78
CA LEU A 76 -13.73 -9.51 18.04
C LEU A 76 -13.86 -9.70 16.53
N GLN A 77 -13.69 -10.93 16.04
CA GLN A 77 -13.84 -11.21 14.60
C GLN A 77 -15.27 -11.03 14.11
N THR A 78 -16.26 -11.37 14.93
CA THR A 78 -17.67 -11.16 14.58
C THR A 78 -17.99 -9.67 14.44
N MET A 79 -17.53 -8.86 15.38
CA MET A 79 -17.65 -7.39 15.29
C MET A 79 -16.89 -6.83 14.08
N ASN A 80 -15.71 -7.37 13.79
CA ASN A 80 -14.95 -6.99 12.59
C ASN A 80 -15.72 -7.33 11.31
N ALA A 81 -16.30 -8.51 11.21
CA ALA A 81 -17.12 -8.90 10.06
C ALA A 81 -18.34 -7.98 9.86
N LEU A 82 -19.05 -7.65 10.95
CA LEU A 82 -20.15 -6.68 10.90
C LEU A 82 -19.67 -5.29 10.47
N SER A 83 -18.51 -4.86 10.96
CA SER A 83 -17.88 -3.59 10.57
C SER A 83 -17.51 -3.55 9.08
N ILE A 84 -17.03 -4.65 8.51
CA ILE A 84 -16.76 -4.76 7.07
C ILE A 84 -18.06 -4.61 6.26
N LEU A 85 -19.16 -5.23 6.69
CA LEU A 85 -20.45 -5.09 6.02
C LEU A 85 -20.95 -3.64 6.05
N LEU A 86 -20.83 -2.95 7.18
CA LEU A 86 -21.12 -1.52 7.28
C LEU A 86 -20.18 -0.67 6.42
N GLY A 87 -18.92 -1.07 6.31
CA GLY A 87 -17.91 -0.42 5.47
C GLY A 87 -18.31 -0.35 4.00
N PHE A 88 -19.02 -1.35 3.47
CA PHE A 88 -19.54 -1.33 2.09
C PHE A 88 -20.57 -0.22 1.85
N LEU A 89 -21.28 0.21 2.88
CA LEU A 89 -22.21 1.35 2.82
C LEU A 89 -21.48 2.68 3.05
N ILE A 90 -20.51 2.69 3.95
CA ILE A 90 -19.77 3.88 4.36
C ILE A 90 -18.81 4.37 3.26
N ALA A 91 -18.14 3.46 2.54
CA ALA A 91 -17.13 3.83 1.55
C ALA A 91 -17.68 4.66 0.37
N PRO A 92 -18.82 4.31 -0.25
CA PRO A 92 -19.46 5.17 -1.27
C PRO A 92 -19.88 6.53 -0.73
N ALA A 93 -20.42 6.57 0.48
CA ALA A 93 -20.82 7.84 1.11
C ALA A 93 -19.63 8.79 1.28
N ARG A 94 -18.47 8.29 1.74
CA ARG A 94 -17.23 9.06 1.83
C ARG A 94 -16.78 9.60 0.48
N ALA A 95 -16.79 8.77 -0.57
CA ALA A 95 -16.42 9.18 -1.92
C ALA A 95 -17.33 10.32 -2.43
N MET A 96 -18.64 10.19 -2.24
CA MET A 96 -19.62 11.23 -2.60
C MET A 96 -19.40 12.55 -1.85
N MET A 97 -19.00 12.48 -0.57
CA MET A 97 -18.69 13.67 0.21
C MET A 97 -17.48 14.41 -0.38
N PHE A 98 -16.39 13.73 -0.68
CA PHE A 98 -15.22 14.36 -1.33
C PHE A 98 -15.57 14.98 -2.67
N ASP A 99 -16.33 14.28 -3.50
CA ASP A 99 -16.64 14.74 -4.87
C ASP A 99 -17.60 15.92 -4.91
N ASN A 100 -18.46 16.05 -3.91
CA ASN A 100 -19.43 17.15 -3.83
C ASN A 100 -18.89 18.39 -3.09
N THR A 101 -17.73 18.30 -2.45
CA THR A 101 -17.20 19.41 -1.65
C THR A 101 -16.68 20.56 -2.50
N ARG A 102 -17.18 21.76 -2.20
CA ARG A 102 -16.80 23.04 -2.79
C ARG A 102 -16.59 24.06 -1.66
N SER A 103 -15.43 24.03 -1.03
CA SER A 103 -15.08 24.93 0.07
C SER A 103 -14.08 25.99 -0.36
N LYS A 104 -14.12 27.17 0.28
CA LYS A 104 -13.08 28.21 0.12
C LYS A 104 -11.69 27.71 0.56
N MET A 105 -11.64 26.71 1.43
CA MET A 105 -10.39 26.08 1.86
C MET A 105 -9.88 25.00 0.90
N GLY A 106 -10.62 24.65 -0.14
CA GLY A 106 -10.32 23.57 -1.07
C GLY A 106 -11.19 22.33 -0.88
N LYS A 107 -10.81 21.22 -1.54
CA LYS A 107 -11.54 19.94 -1.53
C LYS A 107 -11.19 19.07 -0.34
N PHE A 108 -9.90 18.98 0.04
CA PHE A 108 -9.39 18.02 1.02
C PHE A 108 -9.08 18.63 2.39
N ARG A 109 -8.55 19.86 2.43
CA ARG A 109 -8.15 20.55 3.67
C ARG A 109 -9.25 20.65 4.72
N PRO A 110 -10.52 20.95 4.39
CA PRO A 110 -11.61 20.99 5.39
C PRO A 110 -11.80 19.65 6.10
N TYR A 111 -11.64 18.55 5.38
CA TYR A 111 -11.83 17.21 5.95
C TYR A 111 -10.70 16.80 6.89
N ILE A 112 -9.47 17.28 6.69
CA ILE A 112 -8.40 17.08 7.66
C ILE A 112 -8.81 17.70 9.01
N LEU A 113 -9.43 18.88 9.01
CA LEU A 113 -9.91 19.53 10.22
C LEU A 113 -11.17 18.84 10.78
N TYR A 114 -12.21 18.69 9.95
CA TYR A 114 -13.53 18.23 10.42
C TYR A 114 -13.60 16.74 10.73
N MET A 115 -12.74 15.91 10.17
CA MET A 115 -12.68 14.47 10.45
C MET A 115 -11.60 14.10 11.45
N GLY A 116 -10.52 14.88 11.53
CA GLY A 116 -9.46 14.67 12.53
C GLY A 116 -9.97 14.89 13.95
N LEU A 117 -10.73 15.93 14.18
CA LEU A 117 -11.25 16.28 15.49
C LEU A 117 -12.21 15.21 16.08
N PRO A 118 -13.26 14.74 15.37
CA PRO A 118 -14.05 13.61 15.83
C PRO A 118 -13.24 12.32 16.02
N THR A 119 -12.27 12.04 15.13
CA THR A 119 -11.40 10.87 15.28
C THR A 119 -10.66 10.92 16.63
N ALA A 120 -10.07 12.06 16.99
CA ALA A 120 -9.37 12.24 18.25
C ALA A 120 -10.31 12.17 19.46
N ILE A 121 -11.50 12.76 19.36
CA ILE A 121 -12.50 12.76 20.44
C ILE A 121 -13.01 11.33 20.67
N PHE A 122 -13.44 10.62 19.62
CA PHE A 122 -14.00 9.27 19.78
C PHE A 122 -12.94 8.25 20.18
N SER A 123 -11.68 8.36 19.71
CA SER A 123 -10.62 7.48 20.16
C SER A 123 -10.25 7.71 21.62
N THR A 124 -10.24 8.97 22.07
CA THR A 124 -10.04 9.30 23.49
C THR A 124 -11.24 8.84 24.34
N ALA A 125 -12.46 9.14 23.92
CA ALA A 125 -13.66 8.71 24.64
C ALA A 125 -13.75 7.19 24.76
N PHE A 126 -13.32 6.45 23.72
CA PHE A 126 -13.24 4.98 23.74
C PHE A 126 -12.47 4.45 24.95
N VAL A 127 -11.26 4.95 25.22
CA VAL A 127 -10.42 4.44 26.32
C VAL A 127 -10.91 4.90 27.70
N TYR A 128 -11.71 5.96 27.77
CA TYR A 128 -12.31 6.45 29.02
C TYR A 128 -13.63 5.78 29.41
N MET A 129 -14.17 4.89 28.56
CA MET A 129 -15.36 4.11 28.93
C MET A 129 -15.08 3.24 30.15
N PRO A 130 -16.04 3.11 31.07
CA PRO A 130 -15.87 2.35 32.32
C PRO A 130 -16.07 0.85 32.08
N TYR A 131 -15.21 0.23 31.25
CA TYR A 131 -15.31 -1.18 30.87
C TYR A 131 -15.27 -2.13 32.07
N GLU A 132 -14.59 -1.72 33.14
CA GLU A 132 -14.43 -2.53 34.36
C GLU A 132 -15.78 -2.80 35.07
N THR A 133 -16.75 -1.89 34.90
CA THR A 133 -18.09 -1.98 35.52
C THR A 133 -19.17 -2.51 34.57
N MET A 134 -18.82 -2.75 33.30
CA MET A 134 -19.76 -3.21 32.29
C MET A 134 -19.88 -4.73 32.23
N ASP A 135 -21.10 -5.23 32.04
CA ASP A 135 -21.32 -6.62 31.64
C ASP A 135 -20.70 -6.90 30.29
N TYR A 136 -20.30 -8.14 30.03
CA TYR A 136 -19.64 -8.55 28.79
C TYR A 136 -20.37 -8.09 27.52
N SER A 137 -21.69 -8.29 27.45
CA SER A 137 -22.51 -7.85 26.29
C SER A 137 -22.46 -6.35 26.09
N LYS A 138 -22.48 -5.55 27.18
CA LYS A 138 -22.35 -4.09 27.09
C LYS A 138 -20.96 -3.68 26.61
N LYS A 139 -19.90 -4.35 27.04
CA LYS A 139 -18.54 -4.14 26.52
C LYS A 139 -18.50 -4.31 25.00
N CYS A 140 -19.00 -5.46 24.50
CA CYS A 140 -19.04 -5.75 23.07
C CYS A 140 -19.81 -4.69 22.26
N ILE A 141 -21.00 -4.30 22.73
CA ILE A 141 -21.81 -3.25 22.06
C ILE A 141 -21.07 -1.91 22.05
N THR A 142 -20.50 -1.51 23.17
CA THR A 142 -19.77 -0.24 23.30
C THR A 142 -18.56 -0.21 22.37
N VAL A 143 -17.75 -1.26 22.38
CA VAL A 143 -16.60 -1.39 21.50
C VAL A 143 -17.03 -1.34 20.03
N PHE A 144 -18.09 -2.06 19.66
CA PHE A 144 -18.59 -2.07 18.29
C PHE A 144 -19.07 -0.70 17.81
N ILE A 145 -19.79 0.03 18.66
CA ILE A 145 -20.26 1.41 18.33
C ILE A 145 -19.06 2.34 18.09
N PHE A 146 -18.12 2.39 19.04
CA PHE A 146 -16.94 3.25 18.90
C PHE A 146 -16.06 2.85 17.71
N TYR A 147 -15.86 1.56 17.49
CA TYR A 147 -15.11 1.07 16.35
C TYR A 147 -15.76 1.48 15.03
N THR A 148 -17.09 1.35 14.91
CA THR A 148 -17.84 1.78 13.73
C THR A 148 -17.72 3.29 13.48
N LEU A 149 -17.80 4.11 14.52
CA LEU A 149 -17.57 5.56 14.43
C LEU A 149 -16.14 5.85 13.96
N LEU A 150 -15.14 5.20 14.54
CA LEU A 150 -13.75 5.37 14.15
C LEU A 150 -13.49 4.89 12.71
N GLN A 151 -14.15 3.83 12.27
CA GLN A 151 -14.10 3.35 10.87
C GLN A 151 -14.73 4.33 9.87
N PHE A 152 -15.62 5.21 10.32
CA PHE A 152 -16.10 6.30 9.47
C PHE A 152 -15.09 7.45 9.42
N PHE A 153 -14.69 7.99 10.57
CA PHE A 153 -13.91 9.22 10.66
C PHE A 153 -12.42 9.04 10.32
N SER A 154 -11.77 8.01 10.85
CA SER A 154 -10.32 7.84 10.73
C SER A 154 -9.85 7.57 9.29
N PRO A 155 -10.44 6.64 8.51
CA PRO A 155 -10.05 6.47 7.11
C PRO A 155 -10.40 7.70 6.24
N PHE A 156 -11.44 8.46 6.61
CA PHE A 156 -11.79 9.69 5.90
C PHE A 156 -10.75 10.79 6.14
N TYR A 157 -10.29 10.91 7.38
CA TYR A 157 -9.19 11.80 7.77
C TYR A 157 -7.89 11.47 7.02
N GLN A 158 -7.50 10.18 6.99
CA GLN A 158 -6.32 9.73 6.28
C GLN A 158 -6.44 9.93 4.76
N ALA A 159 -7.61 9.60 4.17
CA ALA A 159 -7.86 9.77 2.74
C ALA A 159 -7.84 11.26 2.33
N ALA A 160 -8.29 12.17 3.20
CA ALA A 160 -8.19 13.60 2.96
C ALA A 160 -6.74 14.07 2.88
N TYR A 161 -5.88 13.59 3.78
CA TYR A 161 -4.44 13.87 3.73
C TYR A 161 -3.79 13.28 2.47
N ALA A 162 -4.04 12.01 2.16
CA ALA A 162 -3.50 11.34 0.99
C ALA A 162 -3.99 11.96 -0.34
N GLY A 163 -5.24 12.47 -0.36
CA GLY A 163 -5.81 13.15 -1.53
C GLY A 163 -5.25 14.56 -1.73
N LEU A 164 -4.85 15.22 -0.66
CA LEU A 164 -4.37 16.61 -0.72
C LEU A 164 -3.14 16.77 -1.62
N VAL A 165 -2.18 15.83 -1.60
CA VAL A 165 -0.97 15.89 -2.45
C VAL A 165 -1.31 15.90 -3.93
N GLN A 166 -2.41 15.27 -4.33
CA GLN A 166 -2.84 15.19 -5.73
C GLN A 166 -3.27 16.55 -6.29
N VAL A 167 -3.63 17.49 -5.43
CA VAL A 167 -4.09 18.84 -5.80
C VAL A 167 -3.09 19.96 -5.46
N LEU A 168 -1.95 19.62 -4.83
CA LEU A 168 -0.90 20.60 -4.52
C LEU A 168 -0.11 21.02 -5.77
N SER A 169 0.19 20.08 -6.68
CA SER A 169 0.97 20.34 -7.89
C SER A 169 0.36 19.67 -9.13
N PRO A 170 0.32 20.33 -10.28
CA PRO A 170 -0.03 19.70 -11.56
C PRO A 170 1.06 18.73 -12.05
N ASN A 171 2.32 18.89 -11.63
CA ASN A 171 3.44 18.06 -12.04
C ASN A 171 3.44 16.73 -11.26
N SER A 172 3.31 15.60 -11.97
CA SER A 172 3.29 14.25 -11.36
C SER A 172 4.62 13.86 -10.70
N ALA A 173 5.76 14.26 -11.27
CA ALA A 173 7.07 14.01 -10.69
C ALA A 173 7.28 14.77 -9.37
N GLU A 174 6.80 16.02 -9.31
CA GLU A 174 6.83 16.81 -8.09
C GLU A 174 5.94 16.21 -7.00
N ARG A 175 4.72 15.75 -7.35
CA ARG A 175 3.86 15.01 -6.41
C ARG A 175 4.53 13.76 -5.86
N GLY A 176 5.18 12.97 -6.74
CA GLY A 176 5.93 11.78 -6.33
C GLY A 176 7.01 12.11 -5.30
N TRP A 177 7.79 13.15 -5.54
CA TRP A 177 8.83 13.61 -4.63
C TRP A 177 8.28 14.13 -3.28
N ILE A 178 7.14 14.85 -3.30
CA ILE A 178 6.46 15.29 -2.07
C ILE A 178 5.99 14.08 -1.26
N ILE A 179 5.41 13.07 -1.91
CA ILE A 179 4.98 11.81 -1.26
C ILE A 179 6.18 11.10 -0.63
N GLU A 180 7.30 11.00 -1.33
CA GLU A 180 8.52 10.35 -0.83
C GLU A 180 9.03 11.01 0.45
N ILE A 181 9.23 12.34 0.44
CA ILE A 181 9.67 13.08 1.63
C ILE A 181 8.67 12.94 2.78
N SER A 182 7.39 13.12 2.50
CA SER A 182 6.36 13.07 3.53
C SER A 182 6.23 11.68 4.13
N SER A 183 6.40 10.61 3.34
CA SER A 183 6.34 9.23 3.83
C SER A 183 7.45 8.91 4.84
N ILE A 184 8.66 9.43 4.61
CA ILE A 184 9.75 9.32 5.57
C ILE A 184 9.38 10.01 6.90
N ILE A 185 8.81 11.22 6.83
CA ILE A 185 8.49 12.02 8.02
C ILE A 185 7.33 11.40 8.81
N TYR A 186 6.25 10.99 8.15
CA TYR A 186 5.12 10.43 8.89
C TYR A 186 5.35 8.99 9.37
N SER A 187 6.32 8.25 8.81
CA SER A 187 6.70 6.92 9.32
C SER A 187 7.26 6.97 10.75
N PHE A 188 7.75 8.11 11.21
CA PHE A 188 8.15 8.30 12.60
C PHE A 188 6.99 8.21 13.59
N ALA A 189 5.74 8.45 13.17
CA ALA A 189 4.59 8.42 14.08
C ALA A 189 4.40 7.04 14.76
N PRO A 190 4.26 5.91 14.04
CA PRO A 190 4.19 4.60 14.69
C PRO A 190 5.50 4.20 15.39
N THR A 191 6.66 4.65 14.90
CA THR A 191 7.97 4.38 15.52
C THR A 191 8.10 5.05 16.88
N VAL A 192 7.41 6.14 17.12
CA VAL A 192 7.36 6.80 18.43
C VAL A 192 6.28 6.18 19.32
N ILE A 193 5.06 6.00 18.83
CA ILE A 193 3.90 5.57 19.63
C ILE A 193 4.09 4.14 20.15
N ASN A 194 4.47 3.21 19.28
CA ASN A 194 4.52 1.78 19.64
C ASN A 194 5.48 1.46 20.79
N PRO A 195 6.70 2.02 20.86
CA PRO A 195 7.59 1.78 22.01
C PRO A 195 7.26 2.63 23.24
N VAL A 196 6.62 3.79 23.06
CA VAL A 196 6.27 4.66 24.19
C VAL A 196 5.12 4.08 25.02
N LEU A 197 4.15 3.40 24.40
CA LEU A 197 3.03 2.77 25.11
C LEU A 197 3.50 1.82 26.24
N PRO A 198 4.37 0.82 26.01
CA PRO A 198 4.84 -0.07 27.08
C PRO A 198 5.77 0.61 28.10
N LEU A 199 6.29 1.82 27.81
CA LEU A 199 7.06 2.62 28.76
C LEU A 199 6.17 3.46 29.69
N ILE A 200 4.94 3.83 29.24
CA ILE A 200 3.94 4.53 30.06
C ILE A 200 3.41 3.58 31.13
N GLY A 201 3.17 2.31 30.78
CA GLY A 201 2.61 1.33 31.70
C GLY A 201 2.35 -0.03 31.03
N ASP A 202 1.66 -0.88 31.76
CA ASP A 202 1.28 -2.20 31.30
C ASP A 202 0.27 -2.08 30.14
N LEU A 203 0.54 -2.79 29.03
CA LEU A 203 -0.32 -2.78 27.85
C LEU A 203 -1.65 -3.53 28.06
N GLU A 204 -1.77 -4.38 29.06
CA GLU A 204 -3.02 -5.01 29.47
C GLU A 204 -3.87 -4.08 30.34
N ASN A 205 -3.32 -2.97 30.82
CA ASN A 205 -4.03 -2.03 31.67
C ASN A 205 -4.58 -0.87 30.84
N ILE A 206 -5.90 -0.70 30.84
CA ILE A 206 -6.57 0.39 30.13
C ILE A 206 -6.08 1.79 30.57
N GLN A 207 -5.56 1.93 31.80
CA GLN A 207 -5.02 3.20 32.30
C GLN A 207 -3.83 3.71 31.48
N THR A 208 -3.01 2.82 30.95
CA THR A 208 -1.89 3.17 30.06
C THR A 208 -2.40 3.96 28.84
N TYR A 209 -3.50 3.51 28.26
CA TYR A 209 -4.11 4.15 27.10
C TYR A 209 -4.88 5.42 27.46
N ARG A 210 -5.49 5.48 28.66
CA ARG A 210 -6.14 6.70 29.19
C ARG A 210 -5.13 7.86 29.34
N ILE A 211 -3.86 7.56 29.59
CA ILE A 211 -2.78 8.57 29.62
C ILE A 211 -2.32 8.91 28.19
N ALA A 212 -2.06 7.90 27.36
CA ALA A 212 -1.44 8.08 26.05
C ALA A 212 -2.38 8.77 25.05
N PHE A 213 -3.65 8.34 24.96
CA PHE A 213 -4.55 8.81 23.90
C PHE A 213 -4.82 10.32 23.93
N PRO A 214 -5.15 10.96 25.06
CA PRO A 214 -5.35 12.40 25.07
C PRO A 214 -4.11 13.18 24.63
N ILE A 215 -2.93 12.78 25.13
CA ILE A 215 -1.66 13.46 24.83
C ILE A 215 -1.33 13.38 23.35
N PHE A 216 -1.33 12.18 22.79
CA PHE A 216 -0.97 11.98 21.38
C PHE A 216 -2.07 12.45 20.43
N CYS A 217 -3.35 12.39 20.80
CA CYS A 217 -4.43 12.96 20.02
C CYS A 217 -4.34 14.49 19.94
N LEU A 218 -4.09 15.16 21.06
CA LEU A 218 -3.90 16.62 21.08
C LEU A 218 -2.66 17.02 20.26
N LEU A 219 -1.54 16.33 20.45
CA LEU A 219 -0.33 16.54 19.66
C LEU A 219 -0.60 16.32 18.17
N GLY A 220 -1.29 15.22 17.83
CA GLY A 220 -1.62 14.88 16.45
C GLY A 220 -2.51 15.93 15.77
N ILE A 221 -3.56 16.40 16.45
CA ILE A 221 -4.41 17.47 15.93
C ILE A 221 -3.58 18.74 15.74
N PHE A 222 -2.82 19.17 16.76
CA PHE A 222 -1.99 20.39 16.66
C PHE A 222 -1.03 20.33 15.47
N VAL A 223 -0.30 19.21 15.32
CA VAL A 223 0.65 19.03 14.23
C VAL A 223 -0.05 18.93 12.88
N SER A 224 -1.22 18.27 12.79
CA SER A 224 -1.98 18.18 11.53
C SER A 224 -2.49 19.54 11.02
N MET A 225 -2.65 20.54 11.90
CA MET A 225 -3.02 21.90 11.48
C MET A 225 -1.98 22.55 10.57
N PHE A 226 -0.70 22.16 10.66
CA PHE A 226 0.31 22.64 9.71
C PHE A 226 -0.07 22.28 8.27
N CYS A 227 -0.61 21.09 8.04
CA CYS A 227 -1.09 20.68 6.73
C CYS A 227 -2.28 21.53 6.27
N VAL A 228 -3.25 21.79 7.16
CA VAL A 228 -4.47 22.54 6.84
C VAL A 228 -4.17 24.01 6.47
N PHE A 229 -3.37 24.69 7.30
CA PHE A 229 -3.09 26.12 7.14
C PHE A 229 -1.84 26.43 6.34
N GLY A 230 -0.89 25.48 6.25
CA GLY A 230 0.38 25.67 5.61
C GLY A 230 0.44 25.26 4.13
N THR A 231 -0.62 24.66 3.57
CA THR A 231 -0.67 24.22 2.17
C THR A 231 -1.76 24.94 1.39
N GLN A 232 -1.67 24.93 0.06
CA GLN A 232 -2.64 25.54 -0.85
C GLN A 232 -3.01 24.58 -1.97
N GLU A 233 -4.30 24.29 -2.14
CA GLU A 233 -4.80 23.46 -3.26
C GLU A 233 -4.82 24.29 -4.55
N ARG A 234 -4.14 23.79 -5.61
CA ARG A 234 -3.97 24.50 -6.89
C ARG A 234 -4.79 23.90 -8.02
N ILE A 235 -5.16 22.63 -7.92
CA ILE A 235 -5.87 21.93 -8.98
C ILE A 235 -7.34 21.80 -8.61
N ILE A 236 -8.21 22.34 -9.46
CA ILE A 236 -9.66 22.16 -9.40
C ILE A 236 -10.03 21.24 -10.57
N VAL A 237 -10.40 19.98 -10.30
CA VAL A 237 -10.80 19.02 -11.33
C VAL A 237 -12.30 19.18 -11.65
N PRO A 238 -12.67 19.46 -12.93
CA PRO A 238 -14.06 19.51 -13.36
C PRO A 238 -14.75 18.14 -13.26
N LYS A 239 -16.04 18.10 -12.94
CA LYS A 239 -16.85 16.85 -12.81
C LYS A 239 -16.94 16.01 -14.10
N SER A 240 -16.67 16.60 -15.27
CA SER A 240 -16.88 15.99 -16.59
C SER A 240 -15.86 14.93 -17.01
N TYR A 241 -14.76 14.77 -16.27
CA TYR A 241 -13.62 13.92 -16.67
C TYR A 241 -13.65 12.49 -16.12
N VAL A 242 -14.69 12.07 -15.40
CA VAL A 242 -14.77 10.70 -14.88
C VAL A 242 -15.54 9.83 -15.88
N GLN A 243 -14.84 8.95 -16.57
CA GLN A 243 -15.47 7.89 -17.37
C GLN A 243 -16.35 7.03 -16.45
N LYS A 244 -17.66 7.04 -16.70
CA LYS A 244 -18.62 6.22 -15.97
C LYS A 244 -18.64 4.82 -16.59
N VAL A 245 -17.82 3.92 -16.08
CA VAL A 245 -17.93 2.49 -16.43
C VAL A 245 -18.94 1.84 -15.48
N GLY A 246 -19.93 1.15 -16.02
CA GLY A 246 -20.90 0.40 -15.21
C GLY A 246 -20.20 -0.68 -14.39
N PHE A 247 -20.62 -0.88 -13.12
CA PHE A 247 -19.96 -1.81 -12.20
C PHE A 247 -19.86 -3.24 -12.77
N ILE A 248 -20.94 -3.76 -13.35
CA ILE A 248 -20.97 -5.13 -13.93
C ILE A 248 -20.06 -5.22 -15.15
N GLU A 249 -20.05 -4.20 -16.00
CA GLU A 249 -19.20 -4.15 -17.19
C GLU A 249 -17.71 -4.08 -16.80
N GLY A 250 -17.37 -3.24 -15.83
CA GLY A 250 -16.02 -3.15 -15.28
C GLY A 250 -15.57 -4.49 -14.70
N LEU A 251 -16.41 -5.15 -13.91
CA LEU A 251 -16.12 -6.47 -13.33
C LEU A 251 -15.89 -7.54 -14.43
N LYS A 252 -16.70 -7.53 -15.48
CA LYS A 252 -16.55 -8.44 -16.64
C LYS A 252 -15.25 -8.18 -17.41
N LYS A 253 -14.81 -6.93 -17.52
CA LYS A 253 -13.53 -6.58 -18.15
C LYS A 253 -12.35 -6.99 -17.26
N VAL A 254 -12.40 -6.72 -15.96
CA VAL A 254 -11.35 -7.07 -15.00
C VAL A 254 -11.24 -8.58 -14.80
N SER A 255 -12.35 -9.33 -14.85
CA SER A 255 -12.32 -10.80 -14.70
C SER A 255 -11.50 -11.51 -15.78
N LYS A 256 -11.31 -10.89 -16.95
CA LYS A 256 -10.45 -11.39 -18.03
C LYS A 256 -8.95 -11.14 -17.79
N ASN A 257 -8.59 -10.38 -16.77
CA ASN A 257 -7.22 -10.04 -16.45
C ASN A 257 -6.61 -11.10 -15.53
N LYS A 258 -5.79 -12.00 -16.09
CA LYS A 258 -5.14 -13.07 -15.30
C LYS A 258 -4.23 -12.54 -14.20
N TYR A 259 -3.56 -11.40 -14.40
CA TYR A 259 -2.65 -10.83 -13.40
C TYR A 259 -3.40 -10.21 -12.22
N PHE A 260 -4.63 -9.72 -12.45
CA PHE A 260 -5.52 -9.32 -11.37
C PHE A 260 -5.77 -10.49 -10.41
N TRP A 261 -6.08 -11.67 -10.97
CA TRP A 261 -6.31 -12.87 -10.16
C TRP A 261 -5.05 -13.36 -9.47
N ILE A 262 -3.89 -13.36 -10.16
CA ILE A 262 -2.62 -13.80 -9.58
C ILE A 262 -2.24 -12.96 -8.37
N VAL A 263 -2.24 -11.63 -8.49
CA VAL A 263 -1.83 -10.72 -7.42
C VAL A 263 -2.82 -10.77 -6.25
N ASN A 264 -4.12 -10.74 -6.51
CA ASN A 264 -5.12 -10.73 -5.45
C ASN A 264 -5.28 -12.11 -4.79
N SER A 265 -5.24 -13.22 -5.55
CA SER A 265 -5.34 -14.57 -4.97
C SER A 265 -4.17 -14.91 -4.07
N SER A 266 -2.98 -14.38 -4.34
CA SER A 266 -1.84 -14.51 -3.41
C SER A 266 -2.17 -13.95 -2.03
N ASN A 267 -2.78 -12.76 -1.99
CA ASN A 267 -3.21 -12.14 -0.73
C ASN A 267 -4.33 -12.95 -0.04
N TRP A 268 -5.30 -13.44 -0.82
CA TRP A 268 -6.42 -14.22 -0.27
C TRP A 268 -6.00 -15.58 0.27
N LEU A 269 -5.12 -16.30 -0.44
CA LEU A 269 -4.58 -17.59 -0.01
C LEU A 269 -3.63 -17.46 1.19
N GLY A 270 -2.97 -16.31 1.30
CA GLY A 270 -2.05 -15.99 2.40
C GLY A 270 -2.73 -15.59 3.72
N PHE A 271 -4.05 -15.74 3.88
CA PHE A 271 -4.78 -15.27 5.07
C PHE A 271 -4.24 -15.81 6.40
N LEU A 272 -3.68 -17.00 6.43
CA LEU A 272 -3.06 -17.58 7.62
C LEU A 272 -1.70 -16.94 7.97
N ALA A 273 -1.04 -16.28 7.03
CA ALA A 273 0.23 -15.58 7.29
C ALA A 273 0.08 -14.44 8.30
N GLY A 274 -1.13 -13.89 8.47
CA GLY A 274 -1.46 -12.87 9.47
C GLY A 274 -1.14 -13.29 10.91
N GLY A 275 -1.12 -14.60 11.22
CA GLY A 275 -0.70 -15.11 12.52
C GLY A 275 0.71 -14.72 12.94
N ALA A 276 1.61 -14.47 11.98
CA ALA A 276 2.96 -13.99 12.26
C ALA A 276 3.00 -12.63 13.00
N GLY A 277 1.96 -11.80 12.85
CA GLY A 277 1.86 -10.51 13.53
C GLY A 277 1.78 -10.62 15.05
N TYR A 278 1.17 -11.69 15.57
CA TYR A 278 1.00 -11.91 17.01
C TYR A 278 2.21 -12.53 17.67
N ILE A 279 3.05 -13.26 16.93
CA ILE A 279 4.19 -14.02 17.44
C ILE A 279 5.16 -13.13 18.20
N PHE A 280 5.50 -11.98 17.64
CA PHE A 280 6.42 -11.03 18.26
C PHE A 280 5.92 -10.61 19.65
N GLN A 281 4.66 -10.18 19.74
CA GLN A 281 4.04 -9.69 20.95
C GLN A 281 3.93 -10.79 22.01
N TRP A 282 3.49 -11.98 21.63
CA TRP A 282 3.28 -13.09 22.57
C TRP A 282 4.60 -13.67 23.08
N ILE A 283 5.65 -13.71 22.27
CA ILE A 283 6.96 -14.17 22.74
C ILE A 283 7.63 -13.11 23.59
N PHE A 284 7.66 -11.85 23.15
CA PHE A 284 8.51 -10.84 23.80
C PHE A 284 7.80 -10.10 24.92
N TYR A 285 6.53 -9.73 24.77
CA TYR A 285 5.79 -9.08 25.83
C TYR A 285 5.45 -10.07 26.96
N TYR A 286 4.74 -11.16 26.66
CA TYR A 286 4.33 -12.13 27.66
C TYR A 286 5.47 -13.05 28.10
N GLY A 287 6.40 -13.40 27.21
CA GLY A 287 7.47 -14.35 27.52
C GLY A 287 8.61 -13.76 28.33
N MET A 288 8.97 -12.51 28.10
CA MET A 288 10.07 -11.85 28.83
C MET A 288 9.60 -11.10 30.07
N ASN A 289 8.32 -10.74 30.12
CA ASN A 289 7.71 -9.97 31.21
C ASN A 289 8.53 -8.73 31.63
N ASN A 290 9.06 -8.00 30.61
CA ASN A 290 9.89 -6.82 30.79
C ASN A 290 9.52 -5.75 29.76
N SER A 291 8.71 -4.78 30.16
CA SER A 291 8.16 -3.73 29.28
C SER A 291 9.25 -2.86 28.65
N SER A 292 10.32 -2.53 29.38
CA SER A 292 11.41 -1.69 28.85
C SER A 292 12.19 -2.42 27.75
N LEU A 293 12.50 -3.69 27.95
CA LEU A 293 13.19 -4.51 26.95
C LEU A 293 12.29 -4.75 25.73
N TYR A 294 10.99 -5.00 25.95
CA TYR A 294 10.01 -5.10 24.89
C TYR A 294 9.93 -3.81 24.06
N ALA A 295 9.89 -2.63 24.71
CA ALA A 295 9.89 -1.35 24.02
C ALA A 295 11.13 -1.16 23.13
N LEU A 296 12.32 -1.52 23.63
CA LEU A 296 13.56 -1.48 22.84
C LEU A 296 13.47 -2.41 21.61
N MET A 297 12.96 -3.63 21.79
CA MET A 297 12.79 -4.59 20.71
C MET A 297 11.77 -4.13 19.67
N VAL A 298 10.70 -3.43 20.07
CA VAL A 298 9.73 -2.80 19.18
C VAL A 298 10.40 -1.75 18.29
N VAL A 299 11.29 -0.89 18.85
CA VAL A 299 12.05 0.09 18.07
C VAL A 299 12.93 -0.60 17.02
N ILE A 300 13.75 -1.55 17.46
CA ILE A 300 14.69 -2.24 16.56
C ILE A 300 13.92 -3.00 15.45
N LYS A 301 12.83 -3.68 15.81
CA LYS A 301 11.95 -4.36 14.84
C LYS A 301 11.32 -3.39 13.86
N GLY A 302 10.88 -2.22 14.33
CA GLY A 302 10.30 -1.18 13.47
C GLY A 302 11.23 -0.75 12.35
N GLU A 303 12.54 -0.69 12.63
CA GLU A 303 13.57 -0.33 11.64
C GLU A 303 14.01 -1.49 10.74
N ALA A 304 13.53 -2.71 10.96
CA ALA A 304 13.88 -3.87 10.14
C ALA A 304 13.50 -3.69 8.65
N SER A 305 12.46 -2.94 8.35
CA SER A 305 12.02 -2.66 6.98
C SER A 305 12.96 -1.71 6.22
N THR A 306 13.67 -0.82 6.91
CA THR A 306 14.52 0.23 6.30
C THR A 306 15.61 -0.35 5.39
N PRO A 307 16.46 -1.30 5.82
CA PRO A 307 17.46 -1.90 4.92
C PRO A 307 16.81 -2.71 3.79
N GLY A 308 15.67 -3.35 4.02
CA GLY A 308 14.93 -4.05 2.97
C GLY A 308 14.45 -3.09 1.87
N MET A 309 13.87 -1.96 2.24
CA MET A 309 13.44 -0.91 1.30
C MET A 309 14.61 -0.34 0.50
N ALA A 310 15.75 -0.05 1.16
CA ALA A 310 16.93 0.47 0.49
C ALA A 310 17.51 -0.49 -0.56
N LEU A 311 17.43 -1.78 -0.30
CA LEU A 311 17.92 -2.82 -1.22
C LEU A 311 16.90 -3.17 -2.32
N ALA A 312 15.63 -2.84 -2.17
CA ALA A 312 14.56 -3.32 -3.03
C ALA A 312 14.70 -2.84 -4.49
N ALA A 313 14.97 -1.56 -4.73
CA ALA A 313 15.10 -1.02 -6.09
C ALA A 313 16.35 -1.57 -6.84
N PRO A 314 17.57 -1.58 -6.27
CA PRO A 314 18.72 -2.19 -6.89
C PRO A 314 18.53 -3.69 -7.21
N LEU A 315 17.94 -4.44 -6.29
CA LEU A 315 17.68 -5.86 -6.49
C LEU A 315 16.62 -6.08 -7.58
N MET A 316 15.55 -5.31 -7.59
CA MET A 316 14.51 -5.41 -8.61
C MET A 316 15.03 -5.09 -10.01
N ASN A 317 15.86 -4.06 -10.15
CA ASN A 317 16.49 -3.71 -11.43
C ASN A 317 17.43 -4.82 -11.94
N LYS A 318 18.13 -5.53 -11.02
CA LYS A 318 19.07 -6.59 -11.40
C LYS A 318 18.39 -7.93 -11.70
N PHE A 319 17.40 -8.34 -10.92
CA PHE A 319 16.83 -9.68 -10.96
C PHE A 319 15.40 -9.74 -11.53
N GLY A 320 14.73 -8.59 -11.63
CA GLY A 320 13.35 -8.50 -12.07
C GLY A 320 12.33 -8.80 -10.95
N LYS A 321 11.11 -8.32 -11.14
CA LYS A 321 10.00 -8.32 -10.14
C LYS A 321 9.64 -9.73 -9.64
N LYS A 322 9.44 -10.67 -10.56
CA LYS A 322 9.03 -12.05 -10.23
C LYS A 322 10.05 -12.74 -9.32
N LYS A 323 11.33 -12.68 -9.69
CA LYS A 323 12.40 -13.36 -8.92
C LYS A 323 12.52 -12.77 -7.52
N ILE A 324 12.41 -11.45 -7.38
CA ILE A 324 12.47 -10.78 -6.06
C ILE A 324 11.24 -11.13 -5.22
N CYS A 325 10.05 -11.19 -5.81
CA CYS A 325 8.83 -11.62 -5.12
C CYS A 325 8.97 -13.06 -4.59
N LEU A 326 9.38 -14.01 -5.44
CA LEU A 326 9.57 -15.40 -5.04
C LEU A 326 10.69 -15.54 -4.00
N PHE A 327 11.80 -14.81 -4.15
CA PHE A 327 12.87 -14.78 -3.16
C PHE A 327 12.37 -14.25 -1.81
N SER A 328 11.65 -13.12 -1.80
CA SER A 328 11.10 -12.52 -0.59
C SER A 328 10.20 -13.50 0.17
N LEU A 329 9.23 -14.11 -0.50
CA LEU A 329 8.32 -15.07 0.12
C LEU A 329 9.04 -16.35 0.59
N SER A 330 9.96 -16.90 -0.21
CA SER A 330 10.73 -18.09 0.17
C SER A 330 11.65 -17.83 1.36
N ALA A 331 12.29 -16.65 1.41
CA ALA A 331 13.14 -16.27 2.53
C ALA A 331 12.32 -16.02 3.81
N GLN A 332 11.10 -15.49 3.70
CA GLN A 332 10.18 -15.37 4.84
C GLN A 332 9.79 -16.75 5.38
N VAL A 333 9.46 -17.71 4.51
CA VAL A 333 9.20 -19.11 4.90
C VAL A 333 10.41 -19.71 5.62
N PHE A 334 11.62 -19.52 5.08
CA PHE A 334 12.85 -19.98 5.72
C PHE A 334 13.02 -19.37 7.13
N CYS A 335 12.83 -18.08 7.29
CA CYS A 335 12.90 -17.43 8.60
C CYS A 335 11.87 -17.99 9.58
N LEU A 336 10.63 -18.24 9.13
CA LEU A 336 9.58 -18.84 9.96
C LEU A 336 9.93 -20.29 10.39
N ILE A 337 10.51 -21.09 9.50
CA ILE A 337 10.99 -22.46 9.82
C ILE A 337 12.12 -22.38 10.86
N MET A 338 13.06 -21.47 10.69
CA MET A 338 14.13 -21.26 11.68
C MET A 338 13.58 -20.79 13.03
N MET A 339 12.56 -19.93 13.05
CA MET A 339 11.88 -19.54 14.29
C MET A 339 11.22 -20.74 14.98
N LEU A 340 10.62 -21.65 14.21
CA LEU A 340 9.99 -22.86 14.76
C LEU A 340 11.02 -23.78 15.44
N THR A 341 12.24 -23.87 14.90
CA THR A 341 13.30 -24.71 15.49
C THR A 341 13.93 -24.10 16.74
N CYS A 342 14.04 -22.77 16.79
CA CYS A 342 14.71 -22.06 17.89
C CYS A 342 13.76 -21.24 18.79
N TYR A 343 12.45 -21.54 18.81
CA TYR A 343 11.42 -20.75 19.49
C TYR A 343 11.65 -20.51 20.99
N LYS A 344 12.47 -21.34 21.66
CA LYS A 344 12.87 -21.15 23.06
C LYS A 344 14.00 -20.12 23.26
N ASN A 345 14.72 -19.77 22.20
CA ASN A 345 15.81 -18.80 22.25
C ASN A 345 15.35 -17.45 21.72
N TYR A 346 15.02 -16.53 22.65
CA TYR A 346 14.47 -15.21 22.31
C TYR A 346 15.38 -14.39 21.39
N ILE A 347 16.71 -14.50 21.53
CA ILE A 347 17.67 -13.77 20.68
C ILE A 347 17.60 -14.26 19.24
N LEU A 348 17.63 -15.58 19.01
CA LEU A 348 17.55 -16.16 17.68
C LEU A 348 16.17 -15.90 17.03
N VAL A 349 15.10 -16.02 17.80
CA VAL A 349 13.76 -15.67 17.33
C VAL A 349 13.68 -14.21 16.90
N PHE A 350 14.26 -13.30 17.68
CA PHE A 350 14.28 -11.88 17.32
C PHE A 350 15.07 -11.62 16.03
N VAL A 351 16.23 -12.25 15.86
CA VAL A 351 17.03 -12.16 14.62
C VAL A 351 16.22 -12.63 13.41
N PHE A 352 15.52 -13.76 13.51
CA PHE A 352 14.71 -14.26 12.39
C PHE A 352 13.46 -13.43 12.13
N ILE A 353 12.84 -12.83 13.16
CA ILE A 353 11.75 -11.86 12.95
C ILE A 353 12.28 -10.63 12.19
N PHE A 354 13.42 -10.09 12.64
CA PHE A 354 14.05 -8.94 11.99
C PHE A 354 14.38 -9.25 10.52
N LEU A 355 15.01 -10.38 10.23
CA LEU A 355 15.32 -10.81 8.87
C LEU A 355 14.05 -11.02 8.03
N LYS A 356 13.01 -11.63 8.61
CA LYS A 356 11.71 -11.83 7.94
C LYS A 356 11.08 -10.50 7.55
N ASP A 357 11.05 -9.53 8.46
CA ASP A 357 10.46 -8.21 8.20
C ASP A 357 11.32 -7.39 7.22
N MET A 358 12.66 -7.50 7.28
CA MET A 358 13.58 -6.91 6.31
C MET A 358 13.32 -7.43 4.89
N VAL A 359 13.23 -8.74 4.72
CA VAL A 359 12.99 -9.34 3.40
C VAL A 359 11.55 -9.09 2.94
N GLY A 360 10.59 -9.08 3.87
CA GLY A 360 9.19 -8.72 3.59
C GLY A 360 9.03 -7.30 3.05
N ALA A 361 9.88 -6.37 3.48
CA ALA A 361 9.86 -4.98 3.02
C ALA A 361 10.19 -4.80 1.52
N LEU A 362 10.79 -5.80 0.87
CA LEU A 362 10.97 -5.79 -0.59
C LEU A 362 9.64 -5.65 -1.33
N SER A 363 8.53 -6.07 -0.71
CA SER A 363 7.17 -5.97 -1.27
C SER A 363 6.72 -4.54 -1.56
N ILE A 364 7.27 -3.56 -0.85
CA ILE A 364 6.94 -2.13 -1.02
C ILE A 364 7.26 -1.65 -2.44
N ILE A 365 8.22 -2.26 -3.13
CA ILE A 365 8.59 -1.87 -4.50
C ILE A 365 8.02 -2.83 -5.53
N TYR A 366 8.12 -4.16 -5.33
CA TYR A 366 7.65 -5.07 -6.37
C TYR A 366 6.12 -5.15 -6.48
N LEU A 367 5.35 -4.98 -5.39
CA LEU A 367 3.87 -5.02 -5.47
C LEU A 367 3.29 -3.84 -6.26
N PRO A 368 3.65 -2.58 -6.01
CA PRO A 368 3.21 -1.47 -6.86
C PRO A 368 3.63 -1.63 -8.33
N ALA A 369 4.83 -2.15 -8.59
CA ALA A 369 5.30 -2.41 -9.94
C ALA A 369 4.46 -3.50 -10.64
N MET A 370 4.12 -4.60 -9.95
CA MET A 370 3.22 -5.62 -10.47
C MET A 370 1.79 -5.12 -10.67
N ASN A 371 1.31 -4.23 -9.79
CA ASN A 371 0.01 -3.59 -9.96
C ASN A 371 -0.01 -2.66 -11.19
N ALA A 372 1.05 -1.92 -11.46
CA ALA A 372 1.17 -1.12 -12.67
C ALA A 372 1.14 -1.99 -13.93
N ASP A 373 1.88 -3.10 -13.93
CA ASP A 373 1.87 -4.07 -15.03
C ASP A 373 0.49 -4.70 -15.27
N MET A 374 -0.24 -4.97 -14.20
CA MET A 374 -1.62 -5.48 -14.26
C MET A 374 -2.54 -4.47 -14.94
N MET A 375 -2.35 -3.16 -14.69
CA MET A 375 -3.11 -2.08 -15.32
C MET A 375 -2.74 -1.93 -16.80
N ASP A 376 -1.46 -1.99 -17.15
CA ASP A 376 -0.99 -1.95 -18.54
C ASP A 376 -1.52 -3.15 -19.33
N TYR A 377 -1.51 -4.35 -18.73
CA TYR A 377 -2.13 -5.54 -19.35
C TYR A 377 -3.63 -5.41 -19.52
N GLN A 378 -4.33 -4.80 -18.56
CA GLN A 378 -5.76 -4.52 -18.67
C GLN A 378 -6.05 -3.64 -19.89
N GLN A 379 -5.32 -2.54 -20.03
CA GLN A 379 -5.45 -1.64 -21.18
C GLN A 379 -5.11 -2.35 -22.51
N TYR A 380 -4.03 -3.13 -22.53
CA TYR A 380 -3.67 -3.93 -23.71
C TYR A 380 -4.79 -4.90 -24.11
N LYS A 381 -5.39 -5.61 -23.14
CA LYS A 381 -6.40 -6.65 -23.39
C LYS A 381 -7.79 -6.11 -23.76
N THR A 382 -8.21 -5.01 -23.14
CA THR A 382 -9.60 -4.51 -23.24
C THR A 382 -9.73 -3.14 -23.89
N GLY A 383 -8.62 -2.43 -24.13
CA GLY A 383 -8.62 -1.05 -24.61
C GLY A 383 -8.80 -0.02 -23.49
N ASP A 384 -9.39 -0.39 -22.35
CA ASP A 384 -9.72 0.52 -21.27
C ASP A 384 -8.73 0.38 -20.10
N ARG A 385 -8.21 1.51 -19.65
CA ARG A 385 -7.39 1.61 -18.43
C ARG A 385 -8.29 1.85 -17.22
N LEU A 386 -8.69 0.76 -16.56
CA LEU A 386 -9.66 0.78 -15.47
C LEU A 386 -9.01 0.93 -14.09
N GLU A 387 -8.06 1.87 -13.91
CA GLU A 387 -7.28 2.03 -12.68
C GLU A 387 -8.16 2.22 -11.44
N GLY A 388 -9.10 3.15 -11.48
CA GLY A 388 -10.00 3.43 -10.37
C GLY A 388 -10.89 2.24 -10.02
N PHE A 389 -11.33 1.49 -11.03
CA PHE A 389 -12.18 0.32 -10.84
C PHE A 389 -11.40 -0.86 -10.24
N ILE A 390 -10.21 -1.16 -10.77
CA ILE A 390 -9.33 -2.22 -10.28
C ILE A 390 -8.88 -1.91 -8.84
N GLY A 391 -8.49 -0.65 -8.58
CA GLY A 391 -8.07 -0.20 -7.26
C GLY A 391 -9.15 -0.31 -6.18
N GLN A 392 -10.43 -0.34 -6.56
CA GLN A 392 -11.56 -0.55 -5.63
C GLN A 392 -12.01 -2.00 -5.58
N THR A 393 -12.02 -2.71 -6.70
CA THR A 393 -12.52 -4.09 -6.79
C THR A 393 -11.65 -5.08 -6.03
N GLY A 394 -10.32 -4.95 -6.09
CA GLY A 394 -9.40 -5.81 -5.35
C GLY A 394 -9.63 -5.76 -3.82
N PRO A 395 -9.57 -4.58 -3.19
CA PRO A 395 -9.88 -4.42 -1.76
C PRO A 395 -11.30 -4.86 -1.38
N LEU A 396 -12.30 -4.61 -2.24
CA LEU A 396 -13.69 -5.04 -2.00
C LEU A 396 -13.78 -6.56 -1.91
N LEU A 397 -13.20 -7.27 -2.87
CA LEU A 397 -13.17 -8.74 -2.88
C LEU A 397 -12.37 -9.28 -1.69
N THR A 398 -11.23 -8.66 -1.35
CA THR A 398 -10.43 -9.01 -0.17
C THR A 398 -11.28 -8.89 1.10
N SER A 399 -12.02 -7.80 1.26
CA SER A 399 -12.92 -7.60 2.40
C SER A 399 -14.02 -8.65 2.44
N ALA A 400 -14.64 -8.98 1.31
CA ALA A 400 -15.66 -10.03 1.23
C ALA A 400 -15.11 -11.42 1.61
N ILE A 401 -13.90 -11.76 1.16
CA ILE A 401 -13.24 -13.04 1.49
C ILE A 401 -12.87 -13.06 2.99
N SER A 402 -12.43 -11.95 3.56
CA SER A 402 -12.05 -11.84 4.97
C SER A 402 -13.22 -12.03 5.94
N LEU A 403 -14.47 -11.88 5.49
CA LEU A 403 -15.65 -12.24 6.29
C LEU A 403 -15.63 -13.70 6.74
N VAL A 404 -15.07 -14.59 5.93
CA VAL A 404 -14.96 -16.02 6.23
C VAL A 404 -13.57 -16.38 6.75
N THR A 405 -12.52 -15.99 6.00
CA THR A 405 -11.14 -16.38 6.33
C THR A 405 -10.63 -15.73 7.61
N GLY A 406 -11.19 -14.58 8.01
CA GLY A 406 -10.85 -13.90 9.26
C GLY A 406 -11.13 -14.72 10.52
N TYR A 407 -12.06 -15.67 10.47
CA TYR A 407 -12.33 -16.56 11.61
C TYR A 407 -11.27 -17.65 11.82
N ALA A 408 -10.39 -17.90 10.86
CA ALA A 408 -9.43 -19.01 10.96
C ALA A 408 -8.53 -18.89 12.19
N ILE A 409 -7.89 -17.75 12.40
CA ILE A 409 -6.99 -17.53 13.54
C ILE A 409 -7.77 -17.57 14.89
N PRO A 410 -8.87 -16.83 15.08
CA PRO A 410 -9.69 -16.92 16.30
C PRO A 410 -10.15 -18.32 16.65
N LEU A 411 -10.57 -19.13 15.67
CA LEU A 411 -10.97 -20.52 15.89
C LEU A 411 -9.81 -21.40 16.34
N ILE A 412 -8.62 -21.20 15.78
CA ILE A 412 -7.40 -21.88 16.21
C ILE A 412 -7.10 -21.53 17.68
N LEU A 413 -7.13 -20.26 18.05
CA LEU A 413 -6.84 -19.80 19.40
C LEU A 413 -7.83 -20.37 20.41
N LYS A 414 -9.12 -20.38 20.08
CA LYS A 414 -10.15 -21.02 20.90
C LYS A 414 -9.90 -22.50 21.11
N ASN A 415 -9.46 -23.23 20.08
CA ASN A 415 -9.14 -24.66 20.21
C ASN A 415 -7.95 -24.92 21.15
N PHE A 416 -7.04 -23.95 21.32
CA PHE A 416 -5.97 -23.99 22.31
C PHE A 416 -6.40 -23.47 23.69
N GLY A 417 -7.65 -23.05 23.85
CA GLY A 417 -8.20 -22.59 25.13
C GLY A 417 -8.02 -21.11 25.41
N LEU A 418 -7.45 -20.32 24.49
CA LEU A 418 -7.37 -18.87 24.65
C LEU A 418 -8.78 -18.26 24.46
N THR A 419 -9.28 -17.66 25.52
CA THR A 419 -10.58 -16.99 25.57
C THR A 419 -10.37 -15.47 25.77
N ASN A 420 -11.13 -14.86 26.66
CA ASN A 420 -11.01 -13.44 27.02
C ASN A 420 -9.93 -13.14 28.08
N ASN A 421 -9.28 -14.17 28.64
CA ASN A 421 -8.22 -14.02 29.63
C ASN A 421 -6.83 -14.15 28.97
N TYR A 422 -6.28 -13.04 28.52
CA TYR A 422 -4.96 -13.00 27.88
C TYR A 422 -3.80 -13.16 28.88
N SER A 423 -4.05 -12.99 30.18
CA SER A 423 -3.03 -13.21 31.20
C SER A 423 -2.54 -14.67 31.26
N ASP A 424 -3.32 -15.63 30.74
CA ASP A 424 -2.88 -17.02 30.60
C ASP A 424 -1.65 -17.18 29.69
N LEU A 425 -1.38 -16.18 28.80
CA LEU A 425 -0.21 -16.16 27.94
C LEU A 425 1.11 -15.90 28.70
N TYR A 426 1.08 -15.48 29.97
CA TYR A 426 2.29 -15.43 30.82
C TYR A 426 2.79 -16.82 31.18
N ASP A 427 1.89 -17.81 31.25
CA ASP A 427 2.30 -19.20 31.43
C ASP A 427 2.94 -19.74 30.14
N GLY A 428 4.19 -20.19 30.27
CA GLY A 428 4.95 -20.74 29.15
C GLY A 428 4.36 -22.04 28.60
N ASP A 429 3.78 -22.88 29.46
CA ASP A 429 3.21 -24.18 29.07
C ASP A 429 1.92 -23.96 28.26
N PHE A 430 1.17 -22.91 28.54
CA PHE A 430 0.01 -22.51 27.77
C PHE A 430 0.40 -21.76 26.48
N ARG A 431 1.31 -20.78 26.55
CA ARG A 431 1.72 -19.93 25.43
C ARG A 431 2.46 -20.66 24.33
N ASN A 432 3.44 -21.53 24.69
CA ASN A 432 4.35 -22.13 23.71
C ASN A 432 3.67 -22.99 22.64
N PRO A 433 2.67 -23.83 22.93
CA PRO A 433 1.90 -24.55 21.92
C PRO A 433 1.20 -23.61 20.93
N ILE A 434 0.60 -22.53 21.44
CA ILE A 434 -0.11 -21.52 20.62
C ILE A 434 0.86 -20.83 19.68
N VAL A 435 2.02 -20.37 20.19
CA VAL A 435 3.07 -19.73 19.38
C VAL A 435 3.57 -20.66 18.28
N LYS A 436 3.84 -21.93 18.59
CA LYS A 436 4.24 -22.93 17.59
C LYS A 436 3.18 -23.10 16.51
N ALA A 437 1.92 -23.24 16.91
CA ALA A 437 0.81 -23.35 15.97
C ALA A 437 0.74 -22.11 15.06
N MET A 438 0.86 -20.90 15.62
CA MET A 438 0.86 -19.66 14.83
C MET A 438 2.04 -19.59 13.85
N ILE A 439 3.23 -20.06 14.22
CA ILE A 439 4.37 -20.15 13.29
C ILE A 439 4.05 -21.13 12.16
N VAL A 440 3.54 -22.33 12.45
CA VAL A 440 3.18 -23.33 11.44
C VAL A 440 2.10 -22.81 10.48
N TYR A 441 1.04 -22.20 11.01
CA TYR A 441 0.00 -21.62 10.16
C TYR A 441 0.53 -20.46 9.31
N SER A 442 1.46 -19.65 9.85
CA SER A 442 2.12 -18.59 9.09
C SER A 442 3.01 -19.15 7.96
N ILE A 443 3.69 -20.28 8.19
CA ILE A 443 4.43 -20.99 7.15
C ILE A 443 3.48 -21.44 6.04
N ILE A 444 2.38 -22.10 6.40
CA ILE A 444 1.36 -22.56 5.44
C ILE A 444 0.78 -21.38 4.66
N GLY A 445 0.38 -20.32 5.33
CA GLY A 445 -0.16 -19.12 4.70
C GLY A 445 0.82 -18.47 3.71
N THR A 446 2.09 -18.34 4.10
CA THR A 446 3.12 -17.75 3.23
C THR A 446 3.42 -18.67 2.03
N LEU A 447 3.44 -19.99 2.21
CA LEU A 447 3.58 -20.95 1.09
C LEU A 447 2.38 -20.88 0.14
N LEU A 448 1.16 -20.82 0.66
CA LEU A 448 -0.03 -20.66 -0.17
C LEU A 448 -0.03 -19.33 -0.95
N SER A 449 0.44 -18.24 -0.33
CA SER A 449 0.56 -16.95 -1.01
C SER A 449 1.61 -16.95 -2.13
N LEU A 450 2.61 -17.84 -2.08
CA LEU A 450 3.65 -17.96 -3.09
C LEU A 450 3.12 -18.63 -4.38
N ILE A 451 2.15 -19.56 -4.27
CA ILE A 451 1.67 -20.37 -5.39
C ILE A 451 1.20 -19.52 -6.58
N PRO A 452 0.34 -18.50 -6.43
CA PRO A 452 -0.11 -17.71 -7.58
C PRO A 452 1.04 -17.01 -8.32
N TYR A 453 2.09 -16.57 -7.63
CA TYR A 453 3.22 -15.90 -8.25
C TYR A 453 4.10 -16.83 -9.11
N LEU A 454 4.03 -18.14 -8.94
CA LEU A 454 4.67 -19.08 -9.85
C LEU A 454 4.11 -18.95 -11.27
N PHE A 455 2.81 -18.63 -11.39
CA PHE A 455 2.11 -18.42 -12.66
C PHE A 455 2.24 -16.99 -13.22
N TYR A 456 2.94 -16.10 -12.51
CA TYR A 456 3.20 -14.75 -13.00
C TYR A 456 4.26 -14.82 -14.09
N ASP A 457 3.87 -14.63 -15.35
CA ASP A 457 4.70 -14.76 -16.54
C ASP A 457 4.96 -13.42 -17.26
N LEU A 458 4.65 -12.30 -16.62
CA LEU A 458 4.89 -10.96 -17.15
C LEU A 458 6.31 -10.51 -16.78
N ASP A 459 7.27 -10.88 -17.61
CA ASP A 459 8.64 -10.41 -17.52
C ASP A 459 8.80 -9.01 -18.15
N GLU A 460 9.99 -8.42 -18.00
CA GLU A 460 10.27 -7.08 -18.51
C GLU A 460 10.20 -7.01 -20.05
N THR A 461 10.59 -8.08 -20.75
CA THR A 461 10.52 -8.15 -22.23
C THR A 461 9.07 -8.13 -22.70
N LYS A 462 8.22 -8.98 -22.12
CA LYS A 462 6.80 -9.06 -22.46
C LYS A 462 6.04 -7.80 -22.08
N ARG A 463 6.39 -7.17 -20.94
CA ARG A 463 5.85 -5.87 -20.56
C ARG A 463 6.26 -4.79 -21.56
N GLY A 464 7.54 -4.74 -21.93
CA GLY A 464 8.06 -3.79 -22.91
C GLY A 464 7.30 -3.90 -24.24
N SER A 465 7.08 -5.11 -24.74
CA SER A 465 6.31 -5.34 -25.97
C SER A 465 4.85 -4.90 -25.86
N MET A 466 4.20 -5.10 -24.72
CA MET A 466 2.84 -4.61 -24.52
C MET A 466 2.76 -3.07 -24.50
N ILE A 467 3.74 -2.41 -23.87
CA ILE A 467 3.80 -0.94 -23.89
C ILE A 467 4.05 -0.43 -25.31
N LYS A 468 4.94 -1.07 -26.08
CA LYS A 468 5.14 -0.77 -27.49
C LYS A 468 3.84 -0.97 -28.32
N ALA A 469 3.12 -2.07 -28.09
CA ALA A 469 1.82 -2.31 -28.74
C ALA A 469 0.76 -1.26 -28.37
N LEU A 470 0.75 -0.77 -27.12
CA LEU A 470 -0.14 0.32 -26.71
C LEU A 470 0.25 1.66 -27.37
N LYS A 471 1.56 1.93 -27.57
CA LYS A 471 2.01 3.09 -28.36
C LYS A 471 1.55 3.00 -29.83
N VAL A 472 1.65 1.80 -30.42
CA VAL A 472 1.14 1.55 -31.79
C VAL A 472 -0.35 1.83 -31.88
N ARG A 473 -1.13 1.33 -30.91
CA ARG A 473 -2.58 1.61 -30.86
C ARG A 473 -2.87 3.08 -30.77
N ALA A 474 -2.19 3.79 -29.86
CA ALA A 474 -2.36 5.25 -29.68
C ALA A 474 -2.02 6.01 -30.98
N LEU A 475 -0.88 5.71 -31.61
CA LEU A 475 -0.49 6.34 -32.88
C LEU A 475 -1.55 6.13 -33.97
N PHE A 476 -2.10 4.91 -34.10
CA PHE A 476 -3.08 4.62 -35.12
C PHE A 476 -4.45 5.26 -34.83
N GLU A 477 -4.86 5.34 -33.58
CA GLU A 477 -6.06 6.07 -33.17
C GLU A 477 -5.91 7.58 -33.41
N ASP A 478 -4.73 8.16 -33.12
CA ASP A 478 -4.43 9.57 -33.37
C ASP A 478 -4.38 9.85 -34.88
N ARG A 479 -3.85 8.91 -35.70
CA ARG A 479 -3.90 9.01 -37.17
C ARG A 479 -5.31 9.09 -37.69
N LEU A 480 -6.20 8.29 -37.15
CA LEU A 480 -7.62 8.29 -37.54
C LEU A 480 -8.32 9.61 -37.16
N ARG A 481 -7.80 10.33 -36.15
CA ARG A 481 -8.31 11.64 -35.72
C ARG A 481 -7.60 12.82 -36.38
N ASN A 482 -6.57 12.58 -37.20
CA ASN A 482 -5.67 13.59 -37.78
C ASN A 482 -4.92 14.45 -36.71
N GLU A 483 -4.56 13.85 -35.58
CA GLU A 483 -3.90 14.51 -34.43
C GLU A 483 -2.52 13.90 -34.12
N ILE A 484 -1.70 13.55 -35.13
CA ILE A 484 -0.40 12.91 -34.90
C ILE A 484 0.65 13.91 -34.45
N SER A 485 1.36 13.61 -33.36
CA SER A 485 2.61 14.26 -33.02
C SER A 485 3.79 13.63 -33.77
N GLU A 486 4.74 14.48 -34.23
CA GLU A 486 5.91 14.02 -35.00
C GLU A 486 6.81 13.09 -34.19
N GLU A 487 7.01 13.38 -32.90
CA GLU A 487 7.81 12.58 -31.99
C GLU A 487 7.21 11.18 -31.77
N ALA A 488 5.89 11.08 -31.58
CA ALA A 488 5.19 9.83 -31.43
C ALA A 488 5.27 8.95 -32.69
N LEU A 489 5.25 9.56 -33.88
CA LEU A 489 5.41 8.85 -35.15
C LEU A 489 6.80 8.20 -35.24
N VAL A 490 7.86 8.98 -34.98
CA VAL A 490 9.24 8.49 -35.11
C VAL A 490 9.51 7.35 -34.13
N ASP A 491 9.17 7.53 -32.86
CA ASP A 491 9.36 6.52 -31.81
C ASP A 491 8.63 5.22 -32.09
N THR A 492 7.35 5.31 -32.50
CA THR A 492 6.51 4.13 -32.69
C THR A 492 6.84 3.38 -33.97
N MET A 493 7.14 4.10 -35.06
CA MET A 493 7.54 3.48 -36.33
C MET A 493 8.85 2.73 -36.22
N LYS A 494 9.82 3.24 -35.43
CA LYS A 494 11.06 2.53 -35.12
C LYS A 494 10.76 1.17 -34.45
N ASP A 495 9.86 1.15 -33.46
CA ASP A 495 9.47 -0.09 -32.76
C ASP A 495 8.79 -1.09 -33.70
N ILE A 496 7.99 -0.63 -34.67
CA ILE A 496 7.33 -1.49 -35.67
C ILE A 496 8.36 -2.10 -36.64
N ILE A 497 9.27 -1.27 -37.17
CA ILE A 497 10.32 -1.73 -38.11
C ILE A 497 11.24 -2.75 -37.44
N GLU A 498 11.68 -2.47 -36.21
CA GLU A 498 12.47 -3.42 -35.42
C GLU A 498 11.75 -4.76 -35.21
N ALA A 499 10.43 -4.74 -34.94
CA ALA A 499 9.63 -5.94 -34.79
C ALA A 499 9.48 -6.72 -36.10
N GLU A 500 9.37 -6.06 -37.25
CA GLU A 500 9.34 -6.70 -38.56
C GLU A 500 10.69 -7.37 -38.88
N GLU A 501 11.81 -6.73 -38.55
CA GLU A 501 13.16 -7.24 -38.79
C GLU A 501 13.43 -8.49 -37.94
N ILE A 502 13.03 -8.49 -36.65
CA ILE A 502 13.13 -9.65 -35.76
C ILE A 502 12.36 -10.85 -36.33
N LEU A 503 11.16 -10.66 -36.89
CA LEU A 503 10.40 -11.77 -37.48
C LEU A 503 10.92 -12.22 -38.85
N LYS A 504 11.62 -11.38 -39.59
CA LYS A 504 12.29 -11.80 -40.82
C LYS A 504 13.49 -12.72 -40.53
N ASN A 505 14.16 -12.52 -39.39
CA ASN A 505 15.37 -13.20 -38.99
C ASN A 505 15.17 -14.04 -37.69
N GLU A 506 14.06 -14.79 -37.61
CA GLU A 506 13.68 -15.55 -36.38
C GLU A 506 14.80 -16.48 -35.84
N THR A 507 15.66 -16.99 -36.71
CA THR A 507 16.74 -17.91 -36.31
C THR A 507 17.89 -17.24 -35.55
N GLU A 508 18.02 -15.92 -35.67
CA GLU A 508 19.11 -15.15 -35.02
C GLU A 508 18.69 -14.55 -33.67
N HIS A 509 17.40 -14.56 -33.37
CA HIS A 509 16.84 -13.90 -32.18
C HIS A 509 16.37 -14.89 -31.12
N LYS A 510 16.36 -14.45 -29.87
CA LYS A 510 15.82 -15.22 -28.73
C LYS A 510 14.30 -15.36 -28.84
N LYS A 511 13.76 -16.49 -28.39
CA LYS A 511 12.33 -16.75 -28.40
C LYS A 511 11.52 -15.63 -27.73
N ALA A 512 12.05 -14.99 -26.66
CA ALA A 512 11.40 -13.88 -25.99
C ALA A 512 11.25 -12.64 -26.88
N ASP A 513 12.25 -12.35 -27.74
CA ASP A 513 12.24 -11.21 -28.65
C ASP A 513 11.28 -11.47 -29.81
N ILE A 514 11.21 -12.73 -30.30
CA ILE A 514 10.26 -13.16 -31.32
C ILE A 514 8.81 -13.04 -30.80
N ASP A 515 8.55 -13.51 -29.57
CA ASP A 515 7.23 -13.40 -28.95
C ASP A 515 6.85 -11.91 -28.71
N ALA A 516 7.82 -11.07 -28.38
CA ALA A 516 7.66 -9.63 -28.24
C ALA A 516 7.28 -8.96 -29.57
N ALA A 517 8.00 -9.29 -30.66
CA ALA A 517 7.72 -8.79 -31.99
C ALA A 517 6.33 -9.21 -32.49
N LYS A 518 5.91 -10.46 -32.23
CA LYS A 518 4.56 -10.96 -32.54
C LYS A 518 3.46 -10.17 -31.83
N ILE A 519 3.68 -9.75 -30.58
CA ILE A 519 2.72 -8.91 -29.83
C ILE A 519 2.54 -7.54 -30.50
N ILE A 520 3.63 -6.90 -30.92
CA ILE A 520 3.61 -5.58 -31.58
C ILE A 520 2.89 -5.67 -32.94
N LEU A 521 3.28 -6.61 -33.79
CA LEU A 521 2.72 -6.75 -35.13
C LEU A 521 1.28 -7.26 -35.12
N ALA A 522 0.89 -8.04 -34.12
CA ALA A 522 -0.53 -8.39 -33.93
C ALA A 522 -1.39 -7.16 -33.59
N GLU A 523 -0.83 -6.12 -33.01
CA GLU A 523 -1.55 -4.87 -32.81
C GLU A 523 -1.62 -4.03 -34.09
N VAL A 524 -0.53 -4.00 -34.87
CA VAL A 524 -0.49 -3.38 -36.20
C VAL A 524 -1.56 -3.96 -37.12
N SER A 525 -1.68 -5.31 -37.19
CA SER A 525 -2.62 -5.99 -38.07
C SER A 525 -4.07 -5.61 -37.79
N LYS A 526 -4.46 -5.31 -36.56
CA LYS A 526 -5.82 -4.88 -36.22
C LYS A 526 -6.26 -3.59 -36.93
N PHE A 527 -5.33 -2.74 -37.29
CA PHE A 527 -5.59 -1.44 -37.94
C PHE A 527 -5.28 -1.44 -39.44
N THR A 528 -4.51 -2.41 -39.93
CA THR A 528 -4.09 -2.52 -41.32
C THR A 528 -4.85 -3.57 -42.13
N ASP A 529 -5.46 -4.57 -41.46
CA ASP A 529 -6.21 -5.62 -42.11
C ASP A 529 -7.53 -5.11 -42.74
N SER A 530 -7.83 -5.62 -43.93
CA SER A 530 -8.97 -5.19 -44.75
C SER A 530 -10.37 -5.49 -44.13
N SER A 531 -10.41 -6.30 -43.08
CA SER A 531 -11.64 -6.68 -42.36
C SER A 531 -12.07 -5.67 -41.29
N SER A 532 -11.16 -4.82 -40.80
CA SER A 532 -11.46 -3.71 -39.90
C SER A 532 -11.77 -2.47 -40.72
N GLY A 533 -12.95 -1.88 -40.61
CA GLY A 533 -13.44 -0.77 -41.44
C GLY A 533 -12.59 0.53 -41.43
N SER A 534 -11.45 0.56 -40.74
CA SER A 534 -10.48 1.67 -40.69
C SER A 534 -9.15 1.20 -41.29
N ARG A 535 -8.84 1.70 -42.49
CA ARG A 535 -7.59 1.35 -43.17
C ARG A 535 -6.51 2.39 -42.91
N ILE A 536 -5.48 1.99 -42.17
CA ILE A 536 -4.23 2.74 -42.09
C ILE A 536 -3.26 2.13 -43.10
N ASN A 537 -2.72 2.96 -44.01
CA ASN A 537 -1.69 2.53 -44.94
C ASN A 537 -0.31 2.57 -44.21
N LEU A 538 0.17 1.39 -43.83
CA LEU A 538 1.45 1.26 -43.11
C LEU A 538 2.64 1.70 -43.95
N GLU A 539 2.62 1.47 -45.28
CA GLU A 539 3.72 1.88 -46.17
C GLU A 539 3.83 3.40 -46.24
N LEU A 540 2.72 4.11 -46.25
CA LEU A 540 2.70 5.57 -46.24
C LEU A 540 3.27 6.14 -44.92
N LEU A 541 3.00 5.48 -43.80
CA LEU A 541 3.60 5.86 -42.51
C LEU A 541 5.12 5.57 -42.46
N LYS A 542 5.58 4.50 -43.12
CA LYS A 542 7.00 4.22 -43.27
C LYS A 542 7.70 5.29 -44.13
N GLU A 543 7.08 5.71 -45.22
CA GLU A 543 7.60 6.79 -46.06
C GLU A 543 7.69 8.10 -45.28
N GLU A 544 6.67 8.45 -44.51
CA GLU A 544 6.68 9.63 -43.63
C GLU A 544 7.81 9.56 -42.60
N TYR A 545 8.01 8.37 -41.98
CA TYR A 545 9.09 8.13 -41.03
C TYR A 545 10.48 8.33 -41.67
N PHE A 546 10.76 7.64 -42.80
CA PHE A 546 12.06 7.74 -43.47
C PHE A 546 12.34 9.16 -44.01
N ALA A 547 11.34 9.88 -44.48
CA ALA A 547 11.47 11.26 -44.88
C ALA A 547 11.95 12.17 -43.72
N LYS A 548 11.42 11.95 -42.51
CA LYS A 548 11.82 12.70 -41.32
C LYS A 548 13.20 12.34 -40.80
N VAL A 549 13.49 11.04 -40.67
CA VAL A 549 14.82 10.59 -40.20
C VAL A 549 15.94 11.10 -41.15
N ASN A 550 15.66 11.13 -42.47
CA ASN A 550 16.61 11.67 -43.44
C ASN A 550 16.71 13.22 -43.42
N ALA A 551 15.72 13.92 -42.89
CA ALA A 551 15.75 15.38 -42.74
C ALA A 551 16.49 15.83 -41.45
N GLU A 552 16.60 14.97 -40.46
CA GLU A 552 17.35 15.20 -39.20
C GLU A 552 18.82 14.75 -39.25
N ALA A 553 19.18 13.87 -40.22
CA ALA A 553 20.54 13.41 -40.46
C ALA A 553 21.30 14.35 -41.40
#